data_0521214af756bec98d2fb71f562ac50f
#
_entry.id   0521214af756bec98d2fb71f562ac50f
#
_cell.length_a   1.000
_cell.length_b   1.000
_cell.length_c   1.000
_cell.angle_alpha   90.00
_cell.angle_beta   90.00
_cell.angle_gamma   90.00
#
_symmetry.space_group_name_H-M   'P 1'
#
loop_
_entity.id
_entity.type
_entity.pdbx_description
1 polymer ?
#
loop_
_entity_poly.entity_id
_entity_poly.type
_entity_poly.pdbx_seq_one_letter_code
_entity_poly.pdbx_strand_id
1 'polypeptide(L)'
;LNETINDLVKVVIIKDNPSIHKEKVLIKEIFENVFNQLSFLIGLHKPILKIDLEEVSILNINKSYLESIFLNLLTNAIKYRSENRQLKVNISSKVEGDNLVLTFKDNGVGIDLVRNRDKIFGLYQRFHNHPDSKGLGLYLVKSQVEAMGGTINVESTVGKGTTFTIVFKNN
;
A
#
# COMPACT_ATOMS: atom_id res chain seq x y z
N LEU A 1 -1.69 -21.53 -6.06
CA LEU A 1 -0.43 -21.67 -6.82
C LEU A 1 -0.27 -20.54 -7.86
N ASN A 2 -1.31 -20.23 -8.63
CA ASN A 2 -1.23 -19.23 -9.71
C ASN A 2 -0.95 -17.80 -9.23
N GLU A 3 -1.55 -17.35 -8.11
CA GLU A 3 -1.32 -15.98 -7.60
C GLU A 3 0.11 -15.78 -7.10
N THR A 4 0.72 -16.78 -6.45
CA THR A 4 2.11 -16.68 -5.96
C THR A 4 3.09 -16.59 -7.11
N ILE A 5 2.86 -17.35 -8.18
CA ILE A 5 3.66 -17.29 -9.41
C ILE A 5 3.52 -15.93 -10.07
N ASN A 6 2.28 -15.41 -10.17
CA ASN A 6 2.01 -14.08 -10.72
C ASN A 6 2.70 -12.97 -9.92
N ASP A 7 2.71 -13.04 -8.59
CA ASP A 7 3.39 -12.06 -7.75
C ASP A 7 4.91 -12.12 -7.90
N LEU A 8 5.49 -13.31 -8.00
CA LEU A 8 6.92 -13.48 -8.28
C LEU A 8 7.29 -12.97 -9.68
N VAL A 9 6.47 -13.21 -10.69
CA VAL A 9 6.66 -12.67 -12.04
C VAL A 9 6.63 -11.14 -12.00
N LYS A 10 5.71 -10.51 -11.28
CA LYS A 10 5.69 -9.05 -11.10
C LYS A 10 6.99 -8.52 -10.48
N VAL A 11 7.52 -9.22 -9.47
CA VAL A 11 8.80 -8.85 -8.83
C VAL A 11 9.97 -8.91 -9.82
N VAL A 12 10.04 -9.98 -10.63
CA VAL A 12 11.08 -10.13 -11.66
C VAL A 12 10.97 -9.01 -12.70
N ILE A 13 9.76 -8.74 -13.22
CA ILE A 13 9.52 -7.67 -14.20
C ILE A 13 9.95 -6.31 -13.66
N ILE A 14 9.67 -6.00 -12.40
CA ILE A 14 10.06 -4.73 -11.77
C ILE A 14 11.59 -4.58 -11.73
N LYS A 15 12.30 -5.66 -11.41
CA LYS A 15 13.77 -5.63 -11.30
C LYS A 15 14.49 -5.55 -12.65
N ASP A 16 13.92 -6.18 -13.68
CA ASP A 16 14.53 -6.28 -15.00
C ASP A 16 14.15 -5.13 -15.95
N ASN A 17 13.25 -4.23 -15.54
CA ASN A 17 12.77 -3.15 -16.40
C ASN A 17 13.34 -1.77 -15.98
N PRO A 18 14.47 -1.33 -16.61
CA PRO A 18 15.12 -0.06 -16.25
C PRO A 18 14.34 1.19 -16.71
N SER A 19 13.34 1.04 -17.61
CA SER A 19 12.52 2.16 -18.08
C SER A 19 11.05 1.93 -17.75
N ILE A 20 10.63 2.43 -16.59
CA ILE A 20 9.23 2.39 -16.20
C ILE A 20 8.46 3.46 -16.97
N HIS A 21 7.44 3.02 -17.73
CA HIS A 21 6.54 3.95 -18.39
C HIS A 21 5.82 4.81 -17.35
N LYS A 22 5.97 6.13 -17.43
CA LYS A 22 5.28 7.09 -16.59
C LYS A 22 4.25 7.84 -17.42
N GLU A 23 3.11 8.10 -16.83
CA GLU A 23 2.02 8.88 -17.43
C GLU A 23 1.40 9.81 -16.38
N LYS A 24 0.74 10.87 -16.84
CA LYS A 24 -0.03 11.75 -15.94
C LYS A 24 -1.31 11.04 -15.51
N VAL A 25 -1.46 10.81 -14.22
CA VAL A 25 -2.61 10.12 -13.64
C VAL A 25 -3.25 10.98 -12.56
N LEU A 26 -4.57 10.90 -12.46
CA LEU A 26 -5.33 11.45 -11.34
C LEU A 26 -5.33 10.41 -10.21
N ILE A 27 -4.75 10.74 -9.06
CA ILE A 27 -4.66 9.81 -7.91
C ILE A 27 -6.05 9.33 -7.48
N LYS A 28 -7.02 10.23 -7.50
CA LYS A 28 -8.41 9.93 -7.13
C LYS A 28 -9.02 8.85 -8.02
N GLU A 29 -8.81 8.91 -9.34
CA GLU A 29 -9.31 7.88 -10.27
C GLU A 29 -8.70 6.50 -9.99
N ILE A 30 -7.40 6.47 -9.69
CA ILE A 30 -6.72 5.22 -9.33
C ILE A 30 -7.33 4.65 -8.05
N PHE A 31 -7.54 5.49 -7.04
CA PHE A 31 -8.17 5.08 -5.80
C PHE A 31 -9.59 4.54 -6.04
N GLU A 32 -10.41 5.22 -6.83
CA GLU A 32 -11.78 4.81 -7.16
C GLU A 32 -11.80 3.46 -7.88
N ASN A 33 -10.86 3.22 -8.81
CA ASN A 33 -10.72 1.93 -9.49
C ASN A 33 -10.40 0.80 -8.50
N VAL A 34 -9.46 1.02 -7.60
CA VAL A 34 -9.10 0.03 -6.55
C VAL A 34 -10.25 -0.19 -5.57
N PHE A 35 -10.94 0.88 -5.19
CA PHE A 35 -12.12 0.81 -4.33
C PHE A 35 -13.21 -0.06 -4.95
N ASN A 36 -13.47 0.10 -6.26
CA ASN A 36 -14.44 -0.71 -6.99
C ASN A 36 -14.03 -2.19 -7.06
N GLN A 37 -12.74 -2.48 -7.26
CA GLN A 37 -12.21 -3.86 -7.23
C GLN A 37 -12.41 -4.51 -5.86
N LEU A 38 -12.32 -3.74 -4.78
CA LEU A 38 -12.48 -4.21 -3.40
C LEU A 38 -13.93 -4.10 -2.88
N SER A 39 -14.89 -3.73 -3.72
CA SER A 39 -16.28 -3.43 -3.33
C SER A 39 -16.93 -4.54 -2.50
N PHE A 40 -16.69 -5.80 -2.83
CA PHE A 40 -17.19 -6.95 -2.07
C PHE A 40 -16.61 -6.98 -0.64
N LEU A 41 -15.29 -6.85 -0.48
CA LEU A 41 -14.63 -6.84 0.83
C LEU A 41 -15.01 -5.62 1.66
N ILE A 42 -15.13 -4.48 1.01
CA ILE A 42 -15.58 -3.23 1.63
C ILE A 42 -17.04 -3.37 2.10
N GLY A 43 -17.91 -3.94 1.29
CA GLY A 43 -19.31 -4.21 1.65
C GLY A 43 -19.45 -5.19 2.82
N LEU A 44 -18.58 -6.20 2.87
CA LEU A 44 -18.55 -7.22 3.93
C LEU A 44 -18.07 -6.65 5.27
N HIS A 45 -16.98 -5.89 5.27
CA HIS A 45 -16.32 -5.42 6.48
C HIS A 45 -16.67 -3.98 6.88
N LYS A 46 -17.33 -3.24 5.98
CA LYS A 46 -17.83 -1.87 6.18
C LYS A 46 -16.82 -0.95 6.88
N PRO A 47 -15.58 -0.81 6.36
CA PRO A 47 -14.60 0.07 6.96
C PRO A 47 -15.07 1.52 6.89
N ILE A 48 -14.69 2.34 7.88
CA ILE A 48 -14.82 3.79 7.78
C ILE A 48 -13.61 4.29 7.01
N LEU A 49 -13.84 4.82 5.81
CA LEU A 49 -12.79 5.36 4.95
C LEU A 49 -12.82 6.90 5.01
N LYS A 50 -11.69 7.50 5.38
CA LYS A 50 -11.46 8.95 5.24
C LYS A 50 -10.41 9.15 4.16
N ILE A 51 -10.83 9.77 3.05
CA ILE A 51 -10.01 9.95 1.86
C ILE A 51 -9.82 11.45 1.62
N ASP A 52 -8.57 11.88 1.61
CA ASP A 52 -8.16 13.26 1.37
C ASP A 52 -7.00 13.25 0.36
N LEU A 53 -7.34 13.29 -0.92
CA LEU A 53 -6.41 13.24 -2.05
C LEU A 53 -6.49 14.52 -2.90
N GLU A 54 -6.99 15.61 -2.33
CA GLU A 54 -7.29 16.84 -3.10
C GLU A 54 -6.05 17.72 -3.29
N GLU A 55 -5.12 17.73 -2.34
CA GLU A 55 -3.92 18.59 -2.42
C GLU A 55 -2.99 18.21 -3.58
N VAL A 56 -2.99 16.93 -3.97
CA VAL A 56 -2.26 16.45 -5.13
C VAL A 56 -3.18 15.65 -6.03
N SER A 57 -3.62 16.28 -7.11
CA SER A 57 -4.55 15.64 -8.02
C SER A 57 -3.87 14.86 -9.15
N ILE A 58 -2.71 15.29 -9.65
CA ILE A 58 -2.04 14.71 -10.82
C ILE A 58 -0.61 14.32 -10.47
N LEU A 59 -0.25 13.07 -10.82
CA LEU A 59 1.11 12.55 -10.72
C LEU A 59 1.62 12.06 -12.07
N ASN A 60 2.92 12.25 -12.33
CA ASN A 60 3.60 11.60 -13.44
C ASN A 60 4.26 10.31 -12.96
N ILE A 61 3.54 9.19 -13.07
CA ILE A 61 3.90 7.93 -12.41
C ILE A 61 3.41 6.72 -13.24
N ASN A 62 3.90 5.53 -12.93
CA ASN A 62 3.34 4.31 -13.49
C ASN A 62 1.99 3.98 -12.84
N LYS A 63 0.92 4.07 -13.63
CA LYS A 63 -0.46 3.83 -13.19
C LYS A 63 -0.66 2.46 -12.55
N SER A 64 -0.19 1.40 -13.23
CA SER A 64 -0.37 0.02 -12.76
C SER A 64 0.34 -0.23 -11.43
N TYR A 65 1.50 0.40 -11.21
CA TYR A 65 2.21 0.26 -9.94
C TYR A 65 1.48 0.98 -8.82
N LEU A 66 0.95 2.17 -9.06
CA LEU A 66 0.19 2.90 -8.05
C LEU A 66 -1.13 2.18 -7.70
N GLU A 67 -1.83 1.61 -8.68
CA GLU A 67 -3.00 0.75 -8.46
C GLU A 67 -2.65 -0.47 -7.60
N SER A 68 -1.55 -1.15 -7.91
CA SER A 68 -1.06 -2.30 -7.14
C SER A 68 -0.68 -1.94 -5.71
N ILE A 69 -0.06 -0.79 -5.48
CA ILE A 69 0.28 -0.27 -4.14
C ILE A 69 -1.00 -0.04 -3.33
N PHE A 70 -1.98 0.68 -3.88
CA PHE A 70 -3.25 0.94 -3.22
C PHE A 70 -3.99 -0.34 -2.89
N LEU A 71 -4.06 -1.26 -3.86
CA LEU A 71 -4.70 -2.56 -3.68
C LEU A 71 -4.07 -3.35 -2.53
N ASN A 72 -2.74 -3.45 -2.49
CA ASN A 72 -2.02 -4.17 -1.44
C ASN A 72 -2.22 -3.55 -0.05
N LEU A 73 -2.10 -2.22 0.07
CA LEU A 73 -2.22 -1.54 1.37
C LEU A 73 -3.66 -1.59 1.90
N LEU A 74 -4.68 -1.38 1.05
CA LEU A 74 -6.08 -1.49 1.44
C LEU A 74 -6.47 -2.92 1.80
N THR A 75 -6.04 -3.90 1.01
CA THR A 75 -6.28 -5.32 1.31
C THR A 75 -5.64 -5.71 2.63
N ASN A 76 -4.41 -5.24 2.91
CA ASN A 76 -3.74 -5.47 4.18
C ASN A 76 -4.52 -4.84 5.34
N ALA A 77 -4.99 -3.60 5.22
CA ALA A 77 -5.79 -2.96 6.26
C ALA A 77 -7.07 -3.76 6.59
N ILE A 78 -7.77 -4.27 5.58
CA ILE A 78 -8.96 -5.11 5.77
C ILE A 78 -8.59 -6.45 6.39
N LYS A 79 -7.53 -7.09 5.92
CA LYS A 79 -7.08 -8.41 6.35
C LYS A 79 -6.60 -8.42 7.81
N TYR A 80 -5.84 -7.41 8.20
CA TYR A 80 -5.26 -7.29 9.54
C TYR A 80 -6.04 -6.32 10.44
N ARG A 81 -7.35 -6.19 10.19
CA ARG A 81 -8.23 -5.43 11.08
C ARG A 81 -8.33 -6.05 12.45
N SER A 82 -8.62 -5.26 13.45
CA SER A 82 -8.97 -5.74 14.78
C SER A 82 -10.42 -6.25 14.78
N GLU A 83 -10.67 -7.38 15.43
CA GLU A 83 -12.04 -7.91 15.63
C GLU A 83 -12.82 -7.11 16.68
N ASN A 84 -12.12 -6.36 17.55
CA ASN A 84 -12.70 -5.66 18.69
C ASN A 84 -13.13 -4.23 18.38
N ARG A 85 -12.92 -3.75 17.14
CA ARG A 85 -13.30 -2.38 16.73
C ARG A 85 -13.53 -2.30 15.24
N GLN A 86 -14.36 -1.36 14.85
CA GLN A 86 -14.59 -1.07 13.45
C GLN A 86 -13.30 -0.57 12.78
N LEU A 87 -12.98 -1.14 11.62
CA LEU A 87 -11.84 -0.72 10.82
C LEU A 87 -12.03 0.73 10.38
N LYS A 88 -11.01 1.55 10.63
CA LYS A 88 -10.86 2.91 10.10
C LYS A 88 -9.60 2.97 9.27
N VAL A 89 -9.72 3.49 8.05
CA VAL A 89 -8.59 3.72 7.16
C VAL A 89 -8.60 5.16 6.71
N ASN A 90 -7.51 5.87 6.94
CA ASN A 90 -7.30 7.23 6.48
C ASN A 90 -6.24 7.19 5.36
N ILE A 91 -6.59 7.76 4.21
CA ILE A 91 -5.68 7.89 3.07
C ILE A 91 -5.61 9.38 2.73
N SER A 92 -4.42 9.93 2.68
CA SER A 92 -4.21 11.33 2.36
C SER A 92 -3.02 11.54 1.45
N SER A 93 -3.06 12.62 0.67
CA SER A 93 -1.93 13.13 -0.09
C SER A 93 -1.64 14.56 0.31
N LYS A 94 -0.37 14.96 0.35
CA LYS A 94 0.06 16.33 0.59
C LYS A 94 1.37 16.64 -0.11
N VAL A 95 1.63 17.91 -0.35
CA VAL A 95 2.91 18.41 -0.82
C VAL A 95 3.74 18.88 0.36
N GLU A 96 4.96 18.39 0.51
CA GLU A 96 5.94 18.84 1.48
C GLU A 96 7.23 19.27 0.76
N GLY A 97 7.39 20.56 0.52
CA GLY A 97 8.45 21.10 -0.31
C GLY A 97 8.35 20.54 -1.75
N ASP A 98 9.43 19.91 -2.22
CA ASP A 98 9.47 19.27 -3.54
C ASP A 98 9.04 17.79 -3.51
N ASN A 99 8.36 17.36 -2.44
CA ASN A 99 7.93 15.98 -2.29
C ASN A 99 6.41 15.86 -2.27
N LEU A 100 5.93 14.81 -2.90
CA LEU A 100 4.59 14.31 -2.69
C LEU A 100 4.62 13.24 -1.61
N VAL A 101 3.79 13.38 -0.60
CA VAL A 101 3.64 12.43 0.50
C VAL A 101 2.26 11.79 0.43
N LEU A 102 2.21 10.47 0.26
CA LEU A 102 1.01 9.66 0.39
C LEU A 102 1.03 8.92 1.73
N THR A 103 -0.04 9.02 2.48
CA THR A 103 -0.16 8.36 3.80
C THR A 103 -1.35 7.42 3.80
N PHE A 104 -1.10 6.18 4.24
CA PHE A 104 -2.11 5.15 4.50
C PHE A 104 -2.05 4.78 5.97
N LYS A 105 -3.11 5.08 6.71
CA LYS A 105 -3.20 4.80 8.14
C LYS A 105 -4.42 3.95 8.45
N ASP A 106 -4.21 2.82 9.12
CA ASP A 106 -5.27 1.97 9.63
C ASP A 106 -5.24 1.90 11.18
N ASN A 107 -6.34 1.45 11.75
CA ASN A 107 -6.45 1.13 13.17
C ASN A 107 -6.52 -0.39 13.41
N GLY A 108 -5.86 -1.18 12.58
CA GLY A 108 -5.81 -2.64 12.68
C GLY A 108 -5.01 -3.16 13.88
N VAL A 109 -4.61 -4.41 13.83
CA VAL A 109 -3.89 -5.06 14.94
C VAL A 109 -2.47 -4.53 15.16
N GLY A 110 -1.91 -3.80 14.18
CA GLY A 110 -0.56 -3.27 14.23
C GLY A 110 0.53 -4.35 14.10
N ILE A 111 1.77 -3.93 13.97
CA ILE A 111 2.94 -4.78 13.78
C ILE A 111 3.98 -4.46 14.85
N ASP A 112 4.60 -5.48 15.43
CA ASP A 112 5.74 -5.32 16.32
C ASP A 112 7.00 -4.96 15.50
N LEU A 113 7.25 -3.66 15.36
CA LEU A 113 8.41 -3.14 14.63
C LEU A 113 9.72 -3.28 15.40
N VAL A 114 9.70 -3.50 16.71
CA VAL A 114 10.92 -3.77 17.48
C VAL A 114 11.57 -5.07 16.99
N ARG A 115 10.74 -6.08 16.72
CA ARG A 115 11.19 -7.40 16.25
C ARG A 115 11.28 -7.55 14.75
N ASN A 116 10.56 -6.72 13.99
CA ASN A 116 10.32 -6.97 12.57
C ASN A 116 10.71 -5.82 11.64
N ARG A 117 11.30 -4.72 12.14
CA ARG A 117 11.60 -3.54 11.32
C ARG A 117 12.38 -3.88 10.05
N ASP A 118 13.44 -4.66 10.17
CA ASP A 118 14.32 -5.01 9.04
C ASP A 118 13.69 -6.06 8.09
N LYS A 119 12.61 -6.71 8.54
CA LYS A 119 11.95 -7.81 7.81
C LYS A 119 10.64 -7.41 7.15
N ILE A 120 10.05 -6.27 7.54
CA ILE A 120 8.67 -5.92 7.16
C ILE A 120 8.46 -5.85 5.64
N PHE A 121 9.45 -5.43 4.90
CA PHE A 121 9.46 -5.42 3.44
C PHE A 121 10.24 -6.59 2.81
N GLY A 122 10.56 -7.61 3.58
CA GLY A 122 11.26 -8.80 3.09
C GLY A 122 10.32 -9.77 2.36
N LEU A 123 10.91 -10.62 1.52
CA LEU A 123 10.19 -11.69 0.83
C LEU A 123 9.70 -12.73 1.85
N TYR A 124 8.48 -13.21 1.64
CA TYR A 124 7.85 -14.27 2.44
C TYR A 124 7.74 -13.96 3.94
N GLN A 125 7.78 -12.70 4.32
CA GLN A 125 7.64 -12.30 5.72
C GLN A 125 6.16 -12.24 6.12
N ARG A 126 5.81 -12.93 7.21
CA ARG A 126 4.47 -12.94 7.80
C ARG A 126 4.57 -12.47 9.24
N PHE A 127 3.81 -11.45 9.61
CA PHE A 127 3.82 -10.87 10.95
C PHE A 127 2.60 -11.27 11.77
N HIS A 128 1.62 -11.87 11.10
CA HIS A 128 0.41 -12.42 11.68
C HIS A 128 0.10 -13.77 11.04
N ASN A 129 -0.42 -14.71 11.83
CA ASN A 129 -0.83 -16.04 11.36
C ASN A 129 -2.18 -15.98 10.63
N HIS A 130 -2.21 -15.29 9.49
CA HIS A 130 -3.38 -15.30 8.62
C HIS A 130 -3.18 -16.34 7.52
N PRO A 131 -4.13 -17.29 7.31
CA PRO A 131 -3.95 -18.40 6.37
C PRO A 131 -3.65 -17.97 4.94
N ASP A 132 -4.21 -16.83 4.50
CA ASP A 132 -4.02 -16.29 3.14
C ASP A 132 -2.81 -15.37 3.00
N SER A 133 -1.93 -15.28 4.02
CA SER A 133 -0.76 -14.40 3.97
C SER A 133 0.41 -15.10 3.29
N LYS A 134 0.81 -14.62 2.12
CA LYS A 134 1.99 -15.13 1.38
C LYS A 134 3.27 -14.37 1.69
N GLY A 135 3.18 -13.21 2.33
CA GLY A 135 4.31 -12.37 2.69
C GLY A 135 5.01 -11.69 1.51
N LEU A 136 4.30 -11.50 0.40
CA LEU A 136 4.82 -10.86 -0.82
C LEU A 136 4.30 -9.43 -1.02
N GLY A 137 3.14 -9.07 -0.47
CA GLY A 137 2.47 -7.81 -0.76
C GLY A 137 3.30 -6.58 -0.39
N LEU A 138 3.87 -6.51 0.81
CA LEU A 138 4.69 -5.36 1.23
C LEU A 138 6.05 -5.30 0.52
N TYR A 139 6.63 -6.45 0.19
CA TYR A 139 7.82 -6.49 -0.66
C TYR A 139 7.53 -5.91 -2.04
N LEU A 140 6.41 -6.28 -2.65
CA LEU A 140 5.99 -5.76 -3.95
C LEU A 140 5.73 -4.25 -3.88
N VAL A 141 5.04 -3.78 -2.84
CA VAL A 141 4.83 -2.33 -2.60
C VAL A 141 6.15 -1.58 -2.56
N LYS A 142 7.11 -2.04 -1.75
CA LYS A 142 8.43 -1.40 -1.66
C LYS A 142 9.16 -1.41 -3.00
N SER A 143 9.19 -2.54 -3.69
CA SER A 143 9.84 -2.66 -5.00
C SER A 143 9.24 -1.71 -6.04
N GLN A 144 7.92 -1.57 -6.07
CA GLN A 144 7.22 -0.66 -6.98
C GLN A 144 7.48 0.81 -6.64
N VAL A 145 7.46 1.17 -5.35
CA VAL A 145 7.77 2.53 -4.89
C VAL A 145 9.20 2.92 -5.27
N GLU A 146 10.18 2.05 -4.98
CA GLU A 146 11.59 2.29 -5.30
C GLU A 146 11.84 2.35 -6.81
N ALA A 147 11.18 1.52 -7.58
CA ALA A 147 11.25 1.52 -9.03
C ALA A 147 10.73 2.84 -9.64
N MET A 148 9.78 3.50 -8.99
CA MET A 148 9.28 4.83 -9.38
C MET A 148 10.11 5.99 -8.81
N GLY A 149 11.21 5.70 -8.11
CA GLY A 149 12.10 6.70 -7.50
C GLY A 149 11.61 7.25 -6.16
N GLY A 150 10.65 6.58 -5.53
CA GLY A 150 10.12 6.95 -4.22
C GLY A 150 10.76 6.18 -3.06
N THR A 151 10.31 6.51 -1.87
CA THR A 151 10.66 5.81 -0.63
C THR A 151 9.39 5.45 0.14
N ILE A 152 9.43 4.38 0.91
CA ILE A 152 8.35 3.98 1.79
C ILE A 152 8.86 3.80 3.22
N ASN A 153 8.13 4.34 4.17
CA ASN A 153 8.34 4.15 5.60
C ASN A 153 7.10 3.54 6.26
N VAL A 154 7.30 2.93 7.42
CA VAL A 154 6.24 2.33 8.23
C VAL A 154 6.40 2.69 9.69
N GLU A 155 5.30 3.08 10.30
CA GLU A 155 5.12 3.25 11.74
C GLU A 155 3.98 2.36 12.19
N SER A 156 4.18 1.61 13.26
CA SER A 156 3.16 0.70 13.77
C SER A 156 3.32 0.45 15.26
N THR A 157 2.20 0.27 15.91
CA THR A 157 2.13 -0.12 17.33
C THR A 157 1.12 -1.24 17.46
N VAL A 158 1.54 -2.35 18.07
CA VAL A 158 0.66 -3.49 18.34
C VAL A 158 -0.58 -3.02 19.10
N GLY A 159 -1.75 -3.45 18.65
CA GLY A 159 -3.04 -3.08 19.20
C GLY A 159 -3.55 -1.69 18.79
N LYS A 160 -2.78 -0.86 18.07
CA LYS A 160 -3.20 0.49 17.65
C LYS A 160 -3.41 0.66 16.15
N GLY A 161 -2.60 -0.02 15.34
CA GLY A 161 -2.67 0.02 13.88
C GLY A 161 -1.33 0.36 13.22
N THR A 162 -1.37 0.61 11.92
CA THR A 162 -0.19 0.83 11.08
C THR A 162 -0.36 2.08 10.22
N THR A 163 0.74 2.77 9.99
CA THR A 163 0.83 3.91 9.07
C THR A 163 1.96 3.65 8.07
N PHE A 164 1.63 3.62 6.79
CA PHE A 164 2.59 3.63 5.70
C PHE A 164 2.68 5.03 5.11
N THR A 165 3.90 5.53 4.95
CA THR A 165 4.17 6.84 4.33
C THR A 165 5.03 6.62 3.11
N ILE A 166 4.53 7.00 1.94
CA ILE A 166 5.22 6.92 0.65
C ILE A 166 5.56 8.34 0.20
N VAL A 167 6.82 8.54 -0.19
CA VAL A 167 7.31 9.84 -0.65
C VAL A 167 7.83 9.71 -2.07
N PHE A 168 7.31 10.52 -2.98
CA PHE A 168 7.81 10.70 -4.32
C PHE A 168 8.35 12.12 -4.50
N LYS A 169 9.39 12.29 -5.31
CA LYS A 169 9.80 13.63 -5.74
C LYS A 169 8.77 14.18 -6.73
N ASN A 170 8.29 15.38 -6.46
CA ASN A 170 7.41 16.12 -7.36
C ASN A 170 8.29 16.79 -8.43
N ASN A 171 8.53 16.08 -9.53
CA ASN A 171 9.31 16.59 -10.68
C ASN A 171 8.36 17.10 -11.75
#